data_d7e483ef3863d3ba2d4fc97fb8c8d62b
#
_entry.id   d7e483ef3863d3ba2d4fc97fb8c8d62b
#
_cell.length_a   1.000
_cell.length_b   1.000
_cell.length_c   1.000
_cell.angle_alpha   90.00
_cell.angle_beta   90.00
_cell.angle_gamma   90.00
#
_symmetry.space_group_name_H-M   'P 1'
#
loop_
_entity.id
_entity.type
_entity.pdbx_description
1 polymer ?
#
loop_
_entity_poly.entity_id
_entity_poly.type
_entity_poly.pdbx_seq_one_letter_code
_entity_poly.pdbx_strand_id
1 'polypeptide(L)'
;MPSKSKTRKPVVPYGMSNKQMKRKKPINTYLMRNITPLTPNQEELFRCYENNQNVVAYGCAGTGKTFITLYNALRDVLDPKTPYEKIYIVRSLVSTREIGFLQGDHEDKSSLYQIPYKHMVKYMFEMPTEADFEMLYGNLKSQGTIDFWSTSFIRGTTFDKAIVIVDEYQNLNFHELDSIITRVGQDSKIMFCGDATQSDLVKTNEKNGVVDFMKILRIMPSVDIIEFGVEDIVRSGFVKEYLLAKLETTL
;
A
#
# COMPACT_ATOMS: atom_id res chain seq x y z
N MET A 1 51.98 20.15 -21.70
CA MET A 1 50.55 20.54 -21.89
C MET A 1 49.69 19.47 -21.24
N PRO A 2 48.89 19.76 -20.20
CA PRO A 2 48.09 18.75 -19.55
C PRO A 2 46.76 18.56 -20.30
N SER A 3 46.37 17.31 -20.52
CA SER A 3 45.16 16.91 -21.23
C SER A 3 43.92 17.25 -20.42
N LYS A 4 42.94 17.90 -21.05
CA LYS A 4 41.64 18.24 -20.46
C LYS A 4 40.83 16.97 -20.23
N SER A 5 40.58 16.66 -18.95
CA SER A 5 39.60 15.65 -18.50
C SER A 5 38.22 16.00 -19.02
N LYS A 6 37.63 15.14 -19.85
CA LYS A 6 36.23 15.24 -20.25
C LYS A 6 35.35 14.80 -19.08
N THR A 7 34.68 15.74 -18.41
CA THR A 7 33.62 15.46 -17.46
C THR A 7 32.48 14.68 -18.14
N ARG A 8 32.23 13.45 -17.68
CA ARG A 8 31.07 12.64 -18.11
C ARG A 8 29.81 13.34 -17.65
N LYS A 9 28.90 13.61 -18.59
CA LYS A 9 27.53 14.06 -18.25
C LYS A 9 26.82 12.95 -17.49
N PRO A 10 25.99 13.27 -16.46
CA PRO A 10 25.22 12.28 -15.75
C PRO A 10 24.27 11.56 -16.70
N VAL A 11 24.18 10.25 -16.59
CA VAL A 11 23.27 9.39 -17.36
C VAL A 11 21.87 9.63 -16.82
N VAL A 12 21.00 10.25 -17.62
CA VAL A 12 19.60 10.42 -17.30
C VAL A 12 18.90 9.07 -17.48
N PRO A 13 18.12 8.56 -16.50
CA PRO A 13 17.34 7.35 -16.66
C PRO A 13 16.36 7.48 -17.83
N TYR A 14 16.25 6.43 -18.62
CA TYR A 14 15.41 6.36 -19.81
C TYR A 14 13.95 6.60 -19.39
N GLY A 15 13.32 7.69 -19.85
CA GLY A 15 11.88 7.91 -19.74
C GLY A 15 11.40 9.26 -19.18
N MET A 16 12.28 10.14 -18.68
CA MET A 16 11.83 11.46 -18.22
C MET A 16 12.35 12.59 -19.13
N SER A 17 11.46 13.22 -19.86
CA SER A 17 11.77 14.46 -20.57
C SER A 17 11.81 15.63 -19.58
N ASN A 18 12.72 16.60 -19.77
CA ASN A 18 12.85 17.84 -18.98
C ASN A 18 11.56 18.70 -18.89
N LYS A 19 10.46 18.31 -19.54
CA LYS A 19 9.14 18.94 -19.45
C LYS A 19 8.28 18.44 -18.28
N GLN A 20 8.64 17.34 -17.61
CA GLN A 20 7.86 16.74 -16.51
C GLN A 20 8.27 17.22 -15.11
N MET A 21 9.28 18.06 -14.97
CA MET A 21 9.50 18.83 -13.75
C MET A 21 8.53 20.04 -13.66
N LYS A 22 7.27 19.87 -14.04
CA LYS A 22 6.23 20.81 -13.61
C LYS A 22 6.10 20.64 -12.10
N ARG A 23 6.39 21.71 -11.35
CA ARG A 23 6.18 21.77 -9.89
C ARG A 23 4.84 21.14 -9.58
N LYS A 24 4.83 20.06 -8.78
CA LYS A 24 3.60 19.47 -8.26
C LYS A 24 2.79 20.60 -7.64
N LYS A 25 1.54 20.75 -8.01
CA LYS A 25 0.68 21.74 -7.34
C LYS A 25 0.52 21.25 -5.91
N PRO A 26 0.78 22.08 -4.90
CA PRO A 26 0.63 21.66 -3.52
C PRO A 26 -0.83 21.25 -3.28
N ILE A 27 -1.03 20.04 -2.79
CA ILE A 27 -2.35 19.58 -2.34
C ILE A 27 -2.56 20.15 -0.95
N ASN A 28 -3.73 20.73 -0.74
CA ASN A 28 -4.06 21.35 0.54
C ASN A 28 -4.29 20.26 1.61
N THR A 29 -3.30 20.06 2.47
CA THR A 29 -3.35 19.07 3.56
C THR A 29 -4.24 19.51 4.74
N TYR A 30 -4.63 20.81 4.82
CA TYR A 30 -5.53 21.29 5.88
C TYR A 30 -6.93 20.67 5.84
N LEU A 31 -7.31 20.08 4.69
CA LEU A 31 -8.57 19.36 4.54
C LEU A 31 -8.46 17.88 4.89
N MET A 32 -7.29 17.41 5.27
CA MET A 32 -7.09 16.04 5.70
C MET A 32 -7.53 15.87 7.16
N ARG A 33 -8.41 14.92 7.41
CA ARG A 33 -8.88 14.59 8.77
C ARG A 33 -7.71 14.17 9.64
N ASN A 34 -7.79 14.52 10.92
CA ASN A 34 -6.90 13.96 11.91
C ASN A 34 -7.45 12.59 12.34
N ILE A 35 -6.85 11.52 11.85
CA ILE A 35 -7.20 10.14 12.21
C ILE A 35 -6.33 9.72 13.40
N THR A 36 -6.98 9.27 14.45
CA THR A 36 -6.34 8.75 15.67
C THR A 36 -6.59 7.24 15.78
N PRO A 37 -5.65 6.49 16.41
CA PRO A 37 -5.84 5.07 16.65
C PRO A 37 -7.03 4.83 17.59
N LEU A 38 -7.78 3.76 17.35
CA LEU A 38 -8.94 3.34 18.14
C LEU A 38 -8.63 2.11 19.00
N THR A 39 -7.52 1.41 18.73
CA THR A 39 -7.11 0.21 19.46
C THR A 39 -5.60 0.24 19.72
N PRO A 40 -5.09 -0.54 20.69
CA PRO A 40 -3.65 -0.58 20.99
C PRO A 40 -2.80 -1.02 19.79
N ASN A 41 -3.25 -1.99 18.99
CA ASN A 41 -2.49 -2.42 17.81
C ASN A 41 -2.52 -1.39 16.68
N GLN A 42 -3.58 -0.58 16.59
CA GLN A 42 -3.58 0.60 15.69
C GLN A 42 -2.57 1.66 16.17
N GLU A 43 -2.49 1.92 17.48
CA GLU A 43 -1.50 2.83 18.07
C GLU A 43 -0.08 2.33 17.81
N GLU A 44 0.16 1.03 17.97
CA GLU A 44 1.44 0.41 17.65
C GLU A 44 1.81 0.57 16.17
N LEU A 45 0.83 0.41 15.27
CA LEU A 45 1.06 0.64 13.83
C LEU A 45 1.47 2.08 13.53
N PHE A 46 0.84 3.07 14.16
CA PHE A 46 1.26 4.47 14.05
C PHE A 46 2.69 4.65 14.56
N ARG A 47 3.01 4.12 15.75
CA ARG A 47 4.32 4.22 16.37
C ARG A 47 5.44 3.61 15.52
N CYS A 48 5.26 2.38 15.04
CA CYS A 48 6.23 1.71 14.18
C CYS A 48 6.43 2.46 12.86
N TYR A 49 5.34 2.96 12.27
CA TYR A 49 5.39 3.77 11.07
C TYR A 49 6.19 5.07 11.27
N GLU A 50 5.95 5.80 12.38
CA GLU A 50 6.64 7.06 12.71
C GLU A 50 8.12 6.85 13.06
N ASN A 51 8.47 5.69 13.62
CA ASN A 51 9.86 5.28 13.85
C ASN A 51 10.59 4.84 12.56
N ASN A 52 9.98 5.06 11.42
CA ASN A 52 10.54 4.73 10.09
C ASN A 52 10.81 3.24 9.86
N GLN A 53 10.06 2.37 10.52
CA GLN A 53 10.14 0.92 10.33
C GLN A 53 9.33 0.49 9.10
N ASN A 54 9.77 -0.59 8.45
CA ASN A 54 8.90 -1.34 7.57
C ASN A 54 7.96 -2.19 8.44
N VAL A 55 6.70 -2.36 8.04
CA VAL A 55 5.73 -3.02 8.92
C VAL A 55 4.96 -4.11 8.19
N VAL A 56 4.73 -5.21 8.89
CA VAL A 56 3.73 -6.22 8.53
C VAL A 56 2.57 -6.11 9.50
N ALA A 57 1.44 -5.62 9.03
CA ALA A 57 0.18 -5.59 9.76
C ALA A 57 -0.69 -6.76 9.30
N TYR A 58 -0.85 -7.81 10.11
CA TYR A 58 -1.60 -9.00 9.74
C TYR A 58 -2.67 -9.34 10.79
N GLY A 59 -3.62 -10.20 10.44
CA GLY A 59 -4.66 -10.69 11.35
C GLY A 59 -6.07 -10.29 10.93
N CYS A 60 -7.01 -10.27 11.88
CA CYS A 60 -8.44 -10.18 11.64
C CYS A 60 -8.85 -9.09 10.65
N ALA A 61 -9.83 -9.42 9.81
CA ALA A 61 -10.45 -8.44 8.90
C ALA A 61 -11.22 -7.36 9.68
N GLY A 62 -11.33 -6.17 9.10
CA GLY A 62 -12.11 -5.07 9.68
C GLY A 62 -11.43 -4.31 10.82
N THR A 63 -10.13 -4.49 11.00
CA THR A 63 -9.31 -3.84 12.04
C THR A 63 -8.65 -2.53 11.58
N GLY A 64 -8.83 -2.12 10.33
CA GLY A 64 -8.33 -0.85 9.79
C GLY A 64 -6.88 -0.84 9.30
N LYS A 65 -6.20 -1.99 9.19
CA LYS A 65 -4.79 -2.09 8.76
C LYS A 65 -4.47 -1.26 7.51
N THR A 66 -5.12 -1.57 6.40
CA THR A 66 -4.92 -0.87 5.10
C THR A 66 -5.29 0.61 5.18
N PHE A 67 -6.37 0.93 5.91
CA PHE A 67 -6.84 2.30 6.08
C PHE A 67 -5.78 3.17 6.79
N ILE A 68 -5.28 2.72 7.95
CA ILE A 68 -4.27 3.45 8.73
C ILE A 68 -2.96 3.56 7.97
N THR A 69 -2.54 2.47 7.31
CA THR A 69 -1.32 2.47 6.49
C THR A 69 -1.41 3.50 5.36
N LEU A 70 -2.55 3.54 4.64
CA LEU A 70 -2.78 4.52 3.57
C LEU A 70 -2.86 5.95 4.11
N TYR A 71 -3.49 6.15 5.28
CA TYR A 71 -3.55 7.46 5.93
C TYR A 71 -2.15 8.00 6.25
N ASN A 72 -1.33 7.20 6.92
CA ASN A 72 0.03 7.59 7.27
C ASN A 72 0.88 7.87 6.02
N ALA A 73 0.74 7.03 5.00
CA ALA A 73 1.43 7.21 3.73
C ALA A 73 1.03 8.51 3.03
N LEU A 74 -0.27 8.85 3.00
CA LEU A 74 -0.76 10.11 2.44
C LEU A 74 -0.24 11.32 3.22
N ARG A 75 -0.27 11.27 4.55
CA ARG A 75 0.25 12.32 5.41
C ARG A 75 1.73 12.62 5.08
N ASP A 76 2.54 11.59 4.94
CA ASP A 76 3.96 11.75 4.68
C ASP A 76 4.24 12.22 3.24
N VAL A 77 3.60 11.63 2.24
CA VAL A 77 3.84 12.02 0.82
C VAL A 77 3.36 13.45 0.52
N LEU A 78 2.42 13.95 1.31
CA LEU A 78 1.92 15.32 1.18
C LEU A 78 2.70 16.32 2.05
N ASP A 79 3.54 15.85 2.98
CA ASP A 79 4.44 16.71 3.75
C ASP A 79 5.76 16.90 3.01
N PRO A 80 6.09 18.14 2.60
CA PRO A 80 7.34 18.41 1.89
C PRO A 80 8.62 18.20 2.72
N LYS A 81 8.48 17.93 4.02
CA LYS A 81 9.62 17.67 4.93
C LYS A 81 10.07 16.21 4.91
N THR A 82 9.25 15.31 4.41
CA THR A 82 9.58 13.89 4.30
C THR A 82 10.28 13.60 2.96
N PRO A 83 11.05 12.52 2.85
CA PRO A 83 11.69 12.14 1.60
C PRO A 83 10.72 11.51 0.60
N TYR A 84 9.50 11.17 1.02
CA TYR A 84 8.56 10.40 0.21
C TYR A 84 7.82 11.27 -0.80
N GLU A 85 7.75 10.79 -2.02
CA GLU A 85 7.10 11.50 -3.14
C GLU A 85 5.88 10.76 -3.68
N LYS A 86 5.79 9.43 -3.42
CA LYS A 86 4.80 8.54 -4.06
C LYS A 86 4.33 7.44 -3.13
N ILE A 87 3.10 7.02 -3.35
CA ILE A 87 2.51 5.81 -2.77
C ILE A 87 2.28 4.82 -3.89
N TYR A 88 2.87 3.63 -3.78
CA TYR A 88 2.57 2.51 -4.65
C TYR A 88 1.70 1.51 -3.91
N ILE A 89 0.49 1.29 -4.40
CA ILE A 89 -0.41 0.27 -3.87
C ILE A 89 -0.27 -0.96 -4.76
N VAL A 90 0.27 -2.03 -4.19
CA VAL A 90 0.50 -3.30 -4.86
C VAL A 90 -0.49 -4.32 -4.34
N ARG A 91 -1.23 -4.93 -5.25
CA ARG A 91 -2.19 -5.99 -4.93
C ARG A 91 -2.18 -7.06 -6.00
N SER A 92 -2.44 -8.32 -5.62
CA SER A 92 -2.69 -9.38 -6.58
C SER A 92 -3.99 -9.11 -7.36
N LEU A 93 -3.93 -9.29 -8.66
CA LEU A 93 -5.12 -9.30 -9.53
C LEU A 93 -5.72 -10.71 -9.64
N VAL A 94 -5.58 -11.54 -8.61
CA VAL A 94 -6.25 -12.84 -8.61
C VAL A 94 -7.75 -12.57 -8.80
N SER A 95 -8.27 -13.00 -9.94
CA SER A 95 -9.69 -12.98 -10.19
C SER A 95 -10.37 -13.80 -9.09
N THR A 96 -11.03 -13.14 -8.13
CA THR A 96 -12.02 -13.81 -7.33
C THR A 96 -12.94 -14.52 -8.32
N ARG A 97 -13.22 -15.80 -8.12
CA ARG A 97 -14.03 -16.65 -9.02
C ARG A 97 -15.41 -16.05 -9.33
N GLU A 98 -15.77 -14.95 -8.66
CA GLU A 98 -17.04 -14.24 -8.77
C GLU A 98 -17.07 -13.15 -9.84
N ILE A 99 -15.94 -12.65 -10.29
CA ILE A 99 -15.92 -11.72 -11.44
C ILE A 99 -15.77 -12.59 -12.68
N GLY A 100 -16.88 -13.13 -13.16
CA GLY A 100 -16.97 -13.82 -14.47
C GLY A 100 -16.28 -12.97 -15.54
N PHE A 101 -15.89 -13.59 -16.63
CA PHE A 101 -15.23 -13.01 -17.80
C PHE A 101 -15.79 -11.60 -18.13
N LEU A 102 -15.35 -10.59 -17.40
CA LEU A 102 -15.58 -9.19 -17.76
C LEU A 102 -14.81 -8.96 -19.06
N GLN A 103 -15.54 -8.86 -20.16
CA GLN A 103 -15.04 -8.34 -21.42
C GLN A 103 -14.66 -6.88 -21.16
N GLY A 104 -13.38 -6.59 -21.10
CA GLY A 104 -12.83 -5.26 -20.90
C GLY A 104 -11.31 -5.31 -20.89
N ASP A 105 -10.69 -4.22 -21.31
CA ASP A 105 -9.25 -4.07 -21.37
C ASP A 105 -8.65 -4.14 -19.95
N HIS A 106 -7.36 -4.42 -19.81
CA HIS A 106 -6.64 -4.50 -18.53
C HIS A 106 -6.81 -3.25 -17.66
N GLU A 107 -7.03 -2.08 -18.29
CA GLU A 107 -7.28 -0.80 -17.59
C GLU A 107 -8.63 -0.78 -16.90
N ASP A 108 -9.68 -1.34 -17.48
CA ASP A 108 -11.02 -1.39 -16.88
C ASP A 108 -11.06 -2.29 -15.65
N LYS A 109 -10.37 -3.43 -15.68
CA LYS A 109 -10.26 -4.34 -14.54
C LYS A 109 -9.44 -3.71 -13.41
N SER A 110 -8.36 -3.01 -13.74
CA SER A 110 -7.54 -2.29 -12.78
C SER A 110 -8.33 -1.20 -12.05
N SER A 111 -9.26 -0.52 -12.72
CA SER A 111 -10.07 0.55 -12.13
C SER A 111 -10.97 0.07 -10.99
N LEU A 112 -11.55 -1.11 -11.08
CA LEU A 112 -12.43 -1.67 -10.05
C LEU A 112 -11.68 -1.94 -8.74
N TYR A 113 -10.42 -2.39 -8.80
CA TYR A 113 -9.60 -2.62 -7.62
C TYR A 113 -9.18 -1.33 -6.90
N GLN A 114 -9.27 -0.17 -7.57
CA GLN A 114 -8.95 1.13 -7.00
C GLN A 114 -10.10 1.75 -6.20
N ILE A 115 -11.35 1.29 -6.43
CA ILE A 115 -12.55 1.85 -5.78
C ILE A 115 -12.46 1.86 -4.26
N PRO A 116 -12.08 0.77 -3.56
CA PRO A 116 -11.97 0.78 -2.11
C PRO A 116 -11.00 1.85 -1.59
N TYR A 117 -9.85 2.00 -2.25
CA TYR A 117 -8.84 3.01 -1.87
C TYR A 117 -9.34 4.43 -2.13
N LYS A 118 -10.04 4.66 -3.24
CA LYS A 118 -10.69 5.94 -3.52
C LYS A 118 -11.68 6.33 -2.41
N HIS A 119 -12.47 5.37 -1.92
CA HIS A 119 -13.39 5.59 -0.81
C HIS A 119 -12.64 5.87 0.50
N MET A 120 -11.53 5.18 0.78
CA MET A 120 -10.67 5.48 1.94
C MET A 120 -10.12 6.90 1.85
N VAL A 121 -9.55 7.30 0.71
CA VAL A 121 -9.05 8.66 0.48
C VAL A 121 -10.18 9.69 0.63
N LYS A 122 -11.37 9.41 0.10
CA LYS A 122 -12.54 10.28 0.26
C LYS A 122 -12.90 10.50 1.73
N TYR A 123 -12.85 9.45 2.54
CA TYR A 123 -13.09 9.58 3.98
C TYR A 123 -12.00 10.40 4.68
N MET A 124 -10.74 10.28 4.24
CA MET A 124 -9.60 10.98 4.82
C MET A 124 -9.58 12.48 4.54
N PHE A 125 -10.31 12.95 3.52
CA PHE A 125 -10.37 14.37 3.16
C PHE A 125 -11.78 14.93 3.33
N GLU A 126 -11.91 16.03 4.07
CA GLU A 126 -13.17 16.76 4.25
C GLU A 126 -13.39 17.72 3.10
N MET A 127 -13.79 17.18 1.95
CA MET A 127 -14.05 18.02 0.78
C MET A 127 -15.49 18.55 0.81
N PRO A 128 -15.72 19.84 0.47
CA PRO A 128 -17.05 20.45 0.51
C PRO A 128 -18.06 19.78 -0.41
N THR A 129 -17.60 19.34 -1.59
CA THR A 129 -18.46 18.69 -2.59
C THR A 129 -17.80 17.45 -3.18
N GLU A 130 -18.62 16.60 -3.82
CA GLU A 130 -18.12 15.45 -4.59
C GLU A 130 -17.20 15.87 -5.74
N ALA A 131 -17.52 16.96 -6.42
CA ALA A 131 -16.70 17.48 -7.52
C ALA A 131 -15.32 17.92 -7.03
N ASP A 132 -15.23 18.54 -5.85
CA ASP A 132 -13.95 18.92 -5.24
C ASP A 132 -13.11 17.69 -4.90
N PHE A 133 -13.75 16.64 -4.40
CA PHE A 133 -13.07 15.38 -4.14
C PHE A 133 -12.55 14.72 -5.43
N GLU A 134 -13.38 14.65 -6.49
CA GLU A 134 -12.95 14.10 -7.78
C GLU A 134 -11.75 14.87 -8.34
N MET A 135 -11.74 16.17 -8.21
CA MET A 135 -10.62 17.02 -8.62
C MET A 135 -9.36 16.74 -7.78
N LEU A 136 -9.49 16.60 -6.45
CA LEU A 136 -8.39 16.22 -5.55
C LEU A 136 -7.81 14.88 -5.94
N TYR A 137 -8.66 13.86 -6.03
CA TYR A 137 -8.24 12.49 -6.34
C TYR A 137 -7.62 12.38 -7.73
N GLY A 138 -8.19 13.07 -8.72
CA GLY A 138 -7.64 13.19 -10.05
C GLY A 138 -6.24 13.82 -10.06
N ASN A 139 -6.02 14.83 -9.20
CA ASN A 139 -4.70 15.47 -9.04
C ASN A 139 -3.70 14.50 -8.39
N LEU A 140 -4.08 13.74 -7.35
CA LEU A 140 -3.24 12.73 -6.72
C LEU A 140 -2.76 11.69 -7.73
N LYS A 141 -3.65 11.21 -8.58
CA LYS A 141 -3.32 10.24 -9.64
C LYS A 141 -2.47 10.84 -10.76
N SER A 142 -2.88 11.98 -11.31
CA SER A 142 -2.18 12.60 -12.45
C SER A 142 -0.78 13.10 -12.11
N GLN A 143 -0.52 13.43 -10.85
CA GLN A 143 0.81 13.76 -10.35
C GLN A 143 1.64 12.52 -9.98
N GLY A 144 1.06 11.31 -10.05
CA GLY A 144 1.69 10.07 -9.63
C GLY A 144 1.96 10.01 -8.11
N THR A 145 1.16 10.75 -7.31
CA THR A 145 1.26 10.69 -5.85
C THR A 145 0.69 9.37 -5.32
N ILE A 146 -0.38 8.86 -5.93
CA ILE A 146 -0.90 7.51 -5.70
C ILE A 146 -0.88 6.77 -7.02
N ASP A 147 -0.29 5.60 -7.02
CA ASP A 147 -0.23 4.72 -8.19
C ASP A 147 -0.56 3.27 -7.80
N PHE A 148 -1.17 2.52 -8.71
CA PHE A 148 -1.64 1.16 -8.48
C PHE A 148 -0.89 0.20 -9.39
N TRP A 149 -0.31 -0.83 -8.78
CA TRP A 149 0.52 -1.79 -9.48
C TRP A 149 0.05 -3.22 -9.24
N SER A 150 0.00 -4.01 -10.28
CA SER A 150 -0.11 -5.46 -10.13
C SER A 150 1.28 -6.09 -10.11
N THR A 151 1.39 -7.24 -9.45
CA THR A 151 2.64 -8.01 -9.35
C THR A 151 3.27 -8.35 -10.70
N SER A 152 2.44 -8.46 -11.75
CA SER A 152 2.89 -8.77 -13.11
C SER A 152 3.75 -7.68 -13.76
N PHE A 153 3.62 -6.43 -13.33
CA PHE A 153 4.28 -5.27 -13.96
C PHE A 153 5.43 -4.68 -13.14
N ILE A 154 5.75 -5.25 -11.98
CA ILE A 154 6.77 -4.73 -11.06
C ILE A 154 8.20 -4.98 -11.57
N ARG A 155 8.39 -5.98 -12.45
CA ARG A 155 9.72 -6.36 -12.93
C ARG A 155 10.41 -5.22 -13.68
N GLY A 156 11.66 -4.91 -13.27
CA GLY A 156 12.46 -3.84 -13.89
C GLY A 156 12.21 -2.43 -13.32
N THR A 157 11.34 -2.29 -12.32
CA THR A 157 11.09 -1.02 -11.63
C THR A 157 11.83 -0.99 -10.29
N THR A 158 12.28 0.18 -9.87
CA THR A 158 12.76 0.46 -8.51
C THR A 158 11.86 1.51 -7.89
N PHE A 159 11.43 1.29 -6.65
CA PHE A 159 10.58 2.19 -5.90
C PHE A 159 11.43 3.12 -5.03
N ASP A 160 11.93 4.22 -5.61
CA ASP A 160 12.69 5.23 -4.89
C ASP A 160 11.78 6.32 -4.34
N LYS A 161 12.10 6.86 -3.16
CA LYS A 161 11.37 7.92 -2.46
C LYS A 161 9.87 7.61 -2.35
N ALA A 162 9.55 6.39 -2.00
CA ALA A 162 8.21 5.85 -2.09
C ALA A 162 7.79 5.12 -0.82
N ILE A 163 6.48 5.12 -0.58
CA ILE A 163 5.85 4.22 0.38
C ILE A 163 5.11 3.16 -0.42
N VAL A 164 5.55 1.92 -0.29
CA VAL A 164 4.97 0.76 -0.96
C VAL A 164 4.00 0.07 -0.02
N ILE A 165 2.73 -0.01 -0.38
CA ILE A 165 1.69 -0.70 0.39
C ILE A 165 1.34 -1.98 -0.37
N VAL A 166 1.69 -3.12 0.19
CA VAL A 166 1.33 -4.44 -0.34
C VAL A 166 0.08 -4.89 0.39
N ASP A 167 -1.07 -4.73 -0.26
CA ASP A 167 -2.36 -5.05 0.34
C ASP A 167 -2.82 -6.45 -0.03
N GLU A 168 -3.51 -7.14 0.91
CA GLU A 168 -3.93 -8.54 0.77
C GLU A 168 -2.75 -9.47 0.41
N TYR A 169 -1.59 -9.24 1.06
CA TYR A 169 -0.34 -9.95 0.70
C TYR A 169 -0.46 -11.48 0.84
N GLN A 170 -1.40 -11.99 1.63
CA GLN A 170 -1.66 -13.44 1.75
C GLN A 170 -2.12 -14.09 0.45
N ASN A 171 -2.57 -13.28 -0.53
CA ASN A 171 -2.97 -13.75 -1.86
C ASN A 171 -1.82 -13.76 -2.87
N LEU A 172 -0.60 -13.43 -2.42
CA LEU A 172 0.62 -13.44 -3.22
C LEU A 172 1.43 -14.71 -2.94
N ASN A 173 2.07 -15.24 -3.97
CA ASN A 173 3.04 -16.31 -3.79
C ASN A 173 4.41 -15.76 -3.37
N PHE A 174 5.33 -16.65 -2.95
CA PHE A 174 6.67 -16.26 -2.49
C PHE A 174 7.44 -15.44 -3.53
N HIS A 175 7.41 -15.85 -4.81
CA HIS A 175 8.14 -15.15 -5.87
C HIS A 175 7.61 -13.75 -6.14
N GLU A 176 6.31 -13.53 -5.98
CA GLU A 176 5.70 -12.20 -6.09
C GLU A 176 6.13 -11.32 -4.92
N LEU A 177 6.06 -11.82 -3.69
CA LEU A 177 6.50 -11.11 -2.47
C LEU A 177 8.00 -10.77 -2.54
N ASP A 178 8.85 -11.72 -2.90
CA ASP A 178 10.28 -11.53 -3.12
C ASP A 178 10.55 -10.49 -4.21
N SER A 179 9.79 -10.56 -5.30
CA SER A 179 9.89 -9.60 -6.40
C SER A 179 9.56 -8.18 -5.98
N ILE A 180 8.57 -7.99 -5.09
CA ILE A 180 8.19 -6.67 -4.58
C ILE A 180 9.26 -6.12 -3.64
N ILE A 181 9.66 -6.90 -2.62
CA ILE A 181 10.57 -6.42 -1.57
C ILE A 181 11.96 -6.07 -2.14
N THR A 182 12.41 -6.82 -3.16
CA THR A 182 13.68 -6.56 -3.83
C THR A 182 13.66 -5.33 -4.75
N ARG A 183 12.52 -4.65 -4.90
CA ARG A 183 12.35 -3.41 -5.66
C ARG A 183 12.28 -2.16 -4.80
N VAL A 184 12.25 -2.31 -3.48
CA VAL A 184 12.29 -1.16 -2.58
C VAL A 184 13.65 -0.48 -2.71
N GLY A 185 13.64 0.79 -3.10
CA GLY A 185 14.81 1.60 -3.38
C GLY A 185 15.19 2.54 -2.24
N GLN A 186 15.95 3.58 -2.57
CA GLN A 186 16.43 4.55 -1.59
C GLN A 186 15.28 5.44 -1.08
N ASP A 187 15.40 5.87 0.19
CA ASP A 187 14.42 6.74 0.84
C ASP A 187 12.98 6.20 0.71
N SER A 188 12.82 4.88 0.83
CA SER A 188 11.55 4.20 0.66
C SER A 188 11.20 3.32 1.85
N LYS A 189 9.92 3.07 2.02
CA LYS A 189 9.33 2.26 3.10
C LYS A 189 8.34 1.27 2.50
N ILE A 190 8.28 0.05 3.05
CA ILE A 190 7.32 -0.95 2.63
C ILE A 190 6.42 -1.38 3.79
N MET A 191 5.14 -1.52 3.49
CA MET A 191 4.09 -1.90 4.43
C MET A 191 3.31 -3.07 3.83
N PHE A 192 3.21 -4.17 4.57
CA PHE A 192 2.38 -5.32 4.20
C PHE A 192 1.10 -5.32 5.03
N CYS A 193 -0.06 -5.36 4.37
CA CYS A 193 -1.36 -5.45 5.01
C CYS A 193 -2.08 -6.71 4.53
N GLY A 194 -2.63 -7.50 5.46
CA GLY A 194 -3.35 -8.70 5.07
C GLY A 194 -3.84 -9.55 6.23
N ASP A 195 -4.46 -10.65 5.88
CA ASP A 195 -4.95 -11.65 6.83
C ASP A 195 -4.39 -13.03 6.47
N ALA A 196 -3.33 -13.43 7.13
CA ALA A 196 -2.70 -14.73 6.89
C ALA A 196 -3.62 -15.93 7.25
N THR A 197 -4.72 -15.70 7.97
CA THR A 197 -5.70 -16.74 8.33
C THR A 197 -6.75 -16.97 7.23
N GLN A 198 -6.97 -15.97 6.35
CA GLN A 198 -7.97 -15.99 5.27
C GLN A 198 -7.37 -16.28 3.88
N SER A 199 -6.22 -16.93 3.81
CA SER A 199 -5.63 -17.25 2.52
C SER A 199 -6.54 -18.17 1.70
N ASP A 200 -7.11 -17.66 0.59
CA ASP A 200 -7.86 -18.46 -0.38
C ASP A 200 -6.97 -19.50 -1.09
N LEU A 201 -5.65 -19.41 -0.88
CA LEU A 201 -4.63 -20.38 -1.32
C LEU A 201 -4.56 -21.62 -0.42
N VAL A 202 -5.53 -21.79 0.51
CA VAL A 202 -5.62 -22.88 1.50
C VAL A 202 -5.55 -24.30 0.88
N LYS A 203 -5.76 -24.45 -0.41
CA LYS A 203 -5.87 -25.76 -1.09
C LYS A 203 -4.63 -26.19 -1.90
N THR A 204 -3.57 -25.39 -1.96
CA THR A 204 -2.41 -25.68 -2.80
C THR A 204 -1.07 -25.48 -2.06
N ASN A 205 0.02 -26.04 -2.60
CA ASN A 205 1.42 -25.88 -2.12
C ASN A 205 1.88 -24.41 -1.99
N GLU A 206 1.05 -23.45 -2.40
CA GLU A 206 1.34 -22.00 -2.36
C GLU A 206 1.24 -21.40 -0.94
N LYS A 207 0.55 -22.07 0.00
CA LYS A 207 0.54 -21.66 1.43
C LYS A 207 1.94 -21.56 2.05
N ASN A 208 2.83 -22.42 1.61
CA ASN A 208 4.18 -22.46 2.15
C ASN A 208 4.94 -21.15 1.84
N GLY A 209 4.62 -20.48 0.74
CA GLY A 209 5.32 -19.28 0.32
C GLY A 209 5.15 -18.08 1.25
N VAL A 210 3.92 -17.81 1.73
CA VAL A 210 3.66 -16.70 2.68
C VAL A 210 4.26 -17.02 4.04
N VAL A 211 4.18 -18.26 4.48
CA VAL A 211 4.78 -18.69 5.77
C VAL A 211 6.30 -18.52 5.75
N ASP A 212 6.96 -18.94 4.68
CA ASP A 212 8.41 -18.81 4.54
C ASP A 212 8.84 -17.36 4.40
N PHE A 213 8.06 -16.55 3.68
CA PHE A 213 8.27 -15.11 3.62
C PHE A 213 8.17 -14.45 5.00
N MET A 214 7.17 -14.79 5.79
CA MET A 214 7.01 -14.29 7.16
C MET A 214 8.15 -14.71 8.08
N LYS A 215 8.72 -15.93 7.92
CA LYS A 215 9.90 -16.35 8.67
C LYS A 215 11.11 -15.47 8.37
N ILE A 216 11.30 -15.09 7.09
CA ILE A 216 12.38 -14.18 6.68
C ILE A 216 12.18 -12.81 7.31
N LEU A 217 10.97 -12.24 7.21
CA LEU A 217 10.69 -10.91 7.76
C LEU A 217 10.89 -10.83 9.28
N ARG A 218 10.59 -11.93 10.02
CA ARG A 218 10.77 -11.99 11.47
C ARG A 218 12.22 -11.89 11.94
N ILE A 219 13.20 -12.20 11.10
CA ILE A 219 14.63 -12.08 11.43
C ILE A 219 15.25 -10.75 10.93
N MET A 220 14.46 -9.92 10.22
CA MET A 220 14.92 -8.63 9.73
C MET A 220 14.73 -7.54 10.79
N PRO A 221 15.80 -6.89 11.30
CA PRO A 221 15.69 -5.91 12.39
C PRO A 221 15.01 -4.59 11.96
N SER A 222 14.83 -4.37 10.66
CA SER A 222 14.17 -3.21 10.09
C SER A 222 12.69 -3.44 9.78
N VAL A 223 12.11 -4.54 10.28
CA VAL A 223 10.71 -4.92 10.05
C VAL A 223 10.02 -5.18 11.37
N ASP A 224 8.98 -4.43 11.66
CA ASP A 224 8.07 -4.70 12.78
C ASP A 224 6.88 -5.51 12.30
N ILE A 225 6.43 -6.44 13.15
CA ILE A 225 5.30 -7.33 12.84
C ILE A 225 4.22 -7.13 13.90
N ILE A 226 3.04 -6.68 13.47
CA ILE A 226 1.91 -6.37 14.34
C ILE A 226 0.76 -7.30 14.00
N GLU A 227 0.28 -8.03 15.00
CA GLU A 227 -0.86 -8.92 14.89
C GLU A 227 -2.14 -8.24 15.38
N PHE A 228 -3.13 -8.15 14.50
CA PHE A 228 -4.44 -7.59 14.81
C PHE A 228 -5.40 -8.69 15.18
N GLY A 229 -5.84 -8.69 16.43
CA GLY A 229 -6.80 -9.65 16.97
C GLY A 229 -8.25 -9.24 16.77
N VAL A 230 -9.14 -10.00 17.40
CA VAL A 230 -10.60 -9.74 17.39
C VAL A 230 -10.97 -8.48 18.16
N GLU A 231 -10.18 -8.12 19.14
CA GLU A 231 -10.30 -6.90 19.95
C GLU A 231 -10.10 -5.63 19.12
N ASP A 232 -9.32 -5.74 18.03
CA ASP A 232 -9.04 -4.62 17.12
C ASP A 232 -10.12 -4.39 16.07
N ILE A 233 -11.19 -5.20 16.05
CA ILE A 233 -12.27 -5.05 15.06
C ILE A 233 -13.03 -3.74 15.32
N VAL A 234 -12.91 -2.80 14.38
CA VAL A 234 -13.53 -1.46 14.42
C VAL A 234 -14.70 -1.35 13.42
N ARG A 235 -15.57 -2.35 13.44
CA ARG A 235 -16.79 -2.43 12.61
C ARG A 235 -18.05 -2.26 13.46
N SER A 236 -19.20 -2.07 12.80
CA SER A 236 -20.49 -2.05 13.50
C SER A 236 -20.71 -3.31 14.34
N GLY A 237 -21.53 -3.20 15.39
CA GLY A 237 -21.77 -4.32 16.31
C GLY A 237 -22.17 -5.60 15.59
N PHE A 238 -23.08 -5.53 14.61
CA PHE A 238 -23.51 -6.69 13.81
C PHE A 238 -22.35 -7.34 13.02
N VAL A 239 -21.48 -6.53 12.38
CA VAL A 239 -20.34 -7.09 11.62
C VAL A 239 -19.32 -7.71 12.57
N LYS A 240 -19.09 -7.09 13.73
CA LYS A 240 -18.21 -7.64 14.77
C LYS A 240 -18.74 -8.97 15.30
N GLU A 241 -20.01 -9.05 15.62
CA GLU A 241 -20.69 -10.28 16.05
C GLU A 241 -20.55 -11.40 15.02
N TYR A 242 -20.81 -11.11 13.75
CA TYR A 242 -20.62 -12.09 12.66
C TYR A 242 -19.18 -12.59 12.55
N LEU A 243 -18.18 -11.67 12.63
CA LEU A 243 -16.78 -12.05 12.56
C LEU A 243 -16.36 -12.93 13.74
N LEU A 244 -16.84 -12.63 14.95
CA LEU A 244 -16.59 -13.45 16.13
C LEU A 244 -17.21 -14.84 15.98
N ALA A 245 -18.50 -14.93 15.60
CA ALA A 245 -19.17 -16.21 15.37
C ALA A 245 -18.48 -17.06 14.28
N LYS A 246 -17.99 -16.40 13.21
CA LYS A 246 -17.21 -17.09 12.17
C LYS A 246 -15.91 -17.70 12.70
N LEU A 247 -15.21 -17.03 13.61
CA LEU A 247 -13.99 -17.56 14.22
C LEU A 247 -14.26 -18.73 15.16
N GLU A 248 -15.37 -18.67 15.91
CA GLU A 248 -15.79 -19.76 16.80
C GLU A 248 -16.21 -21.03 16.05
N THR A 249 -16.79 -20.88 14.85
CA THR A 249 -17.24 -22.02 14.03
C THR A 249 -16.12 -22.71 13.26
N THR A 250 -14.91 -22.21 13.32
CA THR A 250 -13.71 -22.83 12.71
C THR A 250 -13.90 -23.21 11.22
N LEU A 251 -14.61 -22.40 10.46
CA LEU A 251 -14.81 -22.56 9.03
C LEU A 251 -13.71 -21.92 8.18
#